data_eb99cd4ad71deb7b4d9a024e0ac5764d
#
_entry.id   eb99cd4ad71deb7b4d9a024e0ac5764d
#
_cell.length_a   1.000
_cell.length_b   1.000
_cell.length_c   1.000
_cell.angle_alpha   90.00
_cell.angle_beta   90.00
_cell.angle_gamma   90.00
#
_symmetry.space_group_name_H-M   'P 1'
#
loop_
_entity.id
_entity.type
_entity.pdbx_description
1 polymer ?
#
loop_
_entity_poly.entity_id
_entity_poly.type
_entity_poly.pdbx_seq_one_letter_code
_entity_poly.pdbx_strand_id
1 'polypeptide(L)'
;VAEVMRAEHVSKSFGPVQALTDINLSVNKGEILGLIGDNGAGKSTLIKILTGFHQPDRGTLFVDGEPVQLKSVTHARSLGIETVFQDLAMVNDLPVYLNLHLNKELVHRPLPFLRRKEMKRRAREALDAIGINIPSVTAEVGQLSGGQRQAIAVARSVYSNNAKLLLLDEPLAAMGAKEGGLILRLLAQLKQRGDIAIILIAHNYSQVVDVCDRVNLLQHGEITFDKASKETSVAELLELVHAEYRVSTAT
;
A
#
# COMPACT_ATOMS: atom_id res chain seq x y z
N VAL A 1 19.21 -1.24 -9.12
CA VAL A 1 18.03 -0.51 -8.55
C VAL A 1 18.17 -0.61 -7.04
N ALA A 2 17.91 0.49 -6.31
CA ALA A 2 18.07 0.49 -4.85
C ALA A 2 16.89 -0.25 -4.20
N GLU A 3 17.19 -1.22 -3.35
CA GLU A 3 16.19 -1.92 -2.52
C GLU A 3 15.66 -0.98 -1.44
N VAL A 4 14.34 -0.90 -1.29
CA VAL A 4 13.68 -0.05 -0.29
C VAL A 4 13.28 -0.86 0.93
N MET A 5 12.72 -2.05 0.71
CA MET A 5 12.27 -2.95 1.77
C MET A 5 12.64 -4.38 1.42
N ARG A 6 13.13 -5.14 2.41
CA ARG A 6 13.34 -6.57 2.31
C ARG A 6 12.96 -7.26 3.61
N ALA A 7 12.27 -8.37 3.49
CA ALA A 7 11.99 -9.31 4.57
C ALA A 7 12.78 -10.59 4.29
N GLU A 8 13.56 -11.08 5.26
CA GLU A 8 14.33 -12.32 5.19
C GLU A 8 13.88 -13.28 6.28
N HIS A 9 13.47 -14.47 5.88
CA HIS A 9 13.10 -15.59 6.76
C HIS A 9 12.04 -15.20 7.80
N VAL A 10 11.12 -14.26 7.44
CA VAL A 10 10.12 -13.73 8.37
C VAL A 10 9.03 -14.76 8.63
N SER A 11 8.84 -15.08 9.92
CA SER A 11 7.78 -15.99 10.38
C SER A 11 6.95 -15.35 11.48
N LYS A 12 5.67 -15.73 11.56
CA LYS A 12 4.72 -15.23 12.56
C LYS A 12 3.67 -16.26 12.92
N SER A 13 3.47 -16.47 14.22
CA SER A 13 2.42 -17.32 14.77
C SER A 13 1.51 -16.53 15.71
N PHE A 14 0.28 -16.96 15.82
CA PHE A 14 -0.69 -16.48 16.80
C PHE A 14 -1.25 -17.70 17.55
N GLY A 15 -0.69 -17.97 18.72
CA GLY A 15 -0.96 -19.21 19.44
C GLY A 15 -0.61 -20.45 18.58
N PRO A 16 -1.54 -21.36 18.33
CA PRO A 16 -1.28 -22.56 17.50
C PRO A 16 -1.30 -22.28 15.99
N VAL A 17 -1.73 -21.09 15.55
CA VAL A 17 -1.88 -20.75 14.14
C VAL A 17 -0.60 -20.15 13.60
N GLN A 18 0.05 -20.86 12.66
CA GLN A 18 1.17 -20.32 11.89
C GLN A 18 0.61 -19.44 10.77
N ALA A 19 0.77 -18.13 10.91
CA ALA A 19 0.23 -17.16 9.95
C ALA A 19 1.21 -16.84 8.81
N LEU A 20 2.51 -16.89 9.07
CA LEU A 20 3.59 -16.70 8.08
C LEU A 20 4.74 -17.65 8.40
N THR A 21 5.28 -18.28 7.35
CA THR A 21 6.39 -19.22 7.42
C THR A 21 7.44 -18.82 6.40
N ASP A 22 8.64 -18.50 6.89
CA ASP A 22 9.84 -18.28 6.06
C ASP A 22 9.65 -17.30 4.88
N ILE A 23 8.94 -16.19 5.12
CA ILE A 23 8.69 -15.18 4.11
C ILE A 23 9.99 -14.51 3.70
N ASN A 24 10.27 -14.57 2.39
CA ASN A 24 11.34 -13.86 1.72
C ASN A 24 10.72 -12.94 0.66
N LEU A 25 10.79 -11.62 0.85
CA LEU A 25 10.17 -10.62 -0.02
C LEU A 25 11.09 -9.42 -0.11
N SER A 26 11.22 -8.85 -1.30
CA SER A 26 11.91 -7.57 -1.49
C SER A 26 11.13 -6.68 -2.44
N VAL A 27 11.29 -5.36 -2.33
CA VAL A 27 10.78 -4.39 -3.28
C VAL A 27 11.79 -3.27 -3.48
N ASN A 28 11.96 -2.90 -4.75
CA ASN A 28 12.92 -1.89 -5.17
C ASN A 28 12.26 -0.52 -5.37
N LYS A 29 13.08 0.51 -5.35
CA LYS A 29 12.65 1.88 -5.64
C LYS A 29 12.06 1.98 -7.04
N GLY A 30 10.85 2.56 -7.15
CA GLY A 30 10.12 2.69 -8.41
C GLY A 30 9.45 1.40 -8.89
N GLU A 31 9.54 0.29 -8.13
CA GLU A 31 8.89 -0.98 -8.42
C GLU A 31 7.46 -1.00 -7.84
N ILE A 32 6.52 -1.57 -8.58
CA ILE A 32 5.22 -2.00 -8.08
C ILE A 32 5.22 -3.52 -7.96
N LEU A 33 5.25 -4.01 -6.72
CA LEU A 33 5.14 -5.43 -6.41
C LEU A 33 3.67 -5.78 -6.12
N GLY A 34 3.08 -6.69 -6.87
CA GLY A 34 1.78 -7.26 -6.58
C GLY A 34 1.88 -8.38 -5.55
N LEU A 35 1.17 -8.27 -4.44
CA LEU A 35 1.02 -9.33 -3.45
C LEU A 35 -0.39 -9.90 -3.54
N ILE A 36 -0.51 -11.09 -4.12
CA ILE A 36 -1.78 -11.80 -4.31
C ILE A 36 -1.85 -13.03 -3.41
N GLY A 37 -3.02 -13.59 -3.27
CA GLY A 37 -3.29 -14.79 -2.47
C GLY A 37 -4.71 -14.77 -1.94
N ASP A 38 -5.19 -15.92 -1.48
CA ASP A 38 -6.54 -16.11 -0.97
C ASP A 38 -6.77 -15.46 0.40
N ASN A 39 -8.03 -15.43 0.82
CA ASN A 39 -8.39 -15.02 2.17
C ASN A 39 -7.78 -16.01 3.18
N GLY A 40 -7.10 -15.46 4.19
CA GLY A 40 -6.39 -16.28 5.16
C GLY A 40 -4.96 -16.67 4.78
N ALA A 41 -4.49 -16.37 3.57
CA ALA A 41 -3.12 -16.68 3.13
C ALA A 41 -2.00 -16.01 3.94
N GLY A 42 -2.32 -14.98 4.75
CA GLY A 42 -1.33 -14.26 5.58
C GLY A 42 -1.02 -12.83 5.12
N LYS A 43 -1.63 -12.33 4.01
CA LYS A 43 -1.36 -10.99 3.46
C LYS A 43 -1.47 -9.87 4.49
N SER A 44 -2.58 -9.82 5.23
CA SER A 44 -2.81 -8.78 6.25
C SER A 44 -1.81 -8.89 7.42
N THR A 45 -1.36 -10.10 7.75
CA THR A 45 -0.32 -10.31 8.78
C THR A 45 1.01 -9.77 8.29
N LEU A 46 1.38 -10.06 7.03
CA LEU A 46 2.61 -9.55 6.42
C LEU A 46 2.61 -8.02 6.39
N ILE A 47 1.53 -7.38 5.92
CA ILE A 47 1.38 -5.92 5.94
C ILE A 47 1.55 -5.36 7.36
N LYS A 48 0.91 -5.97 8.35
CA LYS A 48 1.04 -5.53 9.75
C LYS A 48 2.47 -5.63 10.28
N ILE A 49 3.25 -6.59 9.80
CA ILE A 49 4.68 -6.69 10.11
C ILE A 49 5.47 -5.58 9.40
N LEU A 50 5.26 -5.40 8.08
CA LEU A 50 5.95 -4.37 7.30
C LEU A 50 5.61 -2.94 7.75
N THR A 51 4.47 -2.75 8.43
CA THR A 51 4.06 -1.46 9.02
C THR A 51 4.47 -1.29 10.48
N GLY A 52 5.12 -2.27 11.10
CA GLY A 52 5.51 -2.22 12.51
C GLY A 52 4.36 -2.36 13.51
N PHE A 53 3.16 -2.77 13.06
CA PHE A 53 2.03 -3.08 13.92
C PHE A 53 2.23 -4.41 14.67
N HIS A 54 2.81 -5.41 13.99
CA HIS A 54 3.24 -6.68 14.58
C HIS A 54 4.75 -6.82 14.46
N GLN A 55 5.36 -7.50 15.45
CA GLN A 55 6.74 -7.95 15.34
C GLN A 55 6.76 -9.37 14.75
N PRO A 56 7.70 -9.70 13.87
CA PRO A 56 7.93 -11.07 13.46
C PRO A 56 8.45 -11.88 14.66
N ASP A 57 8.18 -13.18 14.70
CA ASP A 57 8.74 -14.09 15.70
C ASP A 57 10.15 -14.54 15.31
N ARG A 58 10.41 -14.60 13.99
CA ARG A 58 11.72 -14.91 13.40
C ARG A 58 11.94 -14.08 12.15
N GLY A 59 13.20 -14.01 11.72
CA GLY A 59 13.61 -13.29 10.52
C GLY A 59 13.94 -11.84 10.78
N THR A 60 14.32 -11.14 9.72
CA THR A 60 14.81 -9.75 9.78
C THR A 60 14.15 -8.92 8.69
N LEU A 61 13.79 -7.68 9.03
CA LEU A 61 13.38 -6.67 8.07
C LEU A 61 14.56 -5.74 7.78
N PHE A 62 14.67 -5.30 6.53
CA PHE A 62 15.65 -4.32 6.09
C PHE A 62 14.94 -3.15 5.42
N VAL A 63 15.37 -1.95 5.72
CA VAL A 63 14.92 -0.71 5.06
C VAL A 63 16.14 0.01 4.53
N ASP A 64 16.16 0.32 3.24
CA ASP A 64 17.32 0.89 2.53
C ASP A 64 18.61 0.08 2.75
N GLY A 65 18.49 -1.24 2.82
CA GLY A 65 19.61 -2.17 3.02
C GLY A 65 20.06 -2.36 4.48
N GLU A 66 19.54 -1.57 5.42
CA GLU A 66 19.89 -1.64 6.84
C GLU A 66 18.88 -2.48 7.63
N PRO A 67 19.34 -3.41 8.50
CA PRO A 67 18.44 -4.20 9.33
C PRO A 67 17.69 -3.32 10.32
N VAL A 68 16.38 -3.54 10.44
CA VAL A 68 15.51 -2.71 11.28
C VAL A 68 14.52 -3.54 12.08
N GLN A 69 14.33 -3.16 13.33
CA GLN A 69 13.19 -3.58 14.13
C GLN A 69 12.15 -2.46 14.16
N LEU A 70 11.04 -2.65 13.44
CA LEU A 70 9.94 -1.67 13.37
C LEU A 70 9.15 -1.68 14.70
N LYS A 71 9.50 -0.83 15.64
CA LYS A 71 8.94 -0.79 17.01
C LYS A 71 7.47 -0.36 17.07
N SER A 72 6.98 0.34 16.05
CA SER A 72 5.61 0.86 15.98
C SER A 72 5.29 1.37 14.58
N VAL A 73 4.01 1.60 14.28
CA VAL A 73 3.56 2.24 13.05
C VAL A 73 4.16 3.66 12.89
N THR A 74 4.30 4.39 13.99
CA THR A 74 4.95 5.72 13.96
C THR A 74 6.43 5.62 13.60
N HIS A 75 7.13 4.59 14.08
CA HIS A 75 8.52 4.34 13.69
C HIS A 75 8.62 3.95 12.21
N ALA A 76 7.76 3.07 11.70
CA ALA A 76 7.72 2.72 10.28
C ALA A 76 7.50 3.97 9.40
N ARG A 77 6.55 4.83 9.78
CA ARG A 77 6.30 6.11 9.08
C ARG A 77 7.50 7.05 9.11
N SER A 78 8.26 7.11 10.19
CA SER A 78 9.48 7.93 10.24
C SER A 78 10.57 7.45 9.29
N LEU A 79 10.54 6.18 8.88
CA LEU A 79 11.42 5.59 7.86
C LEU A 79 10.86 5.72 6.43
N GLY A 80 9.68 6.33 6.27
CA GLY A 80 9.04 6.53 4.97
C GLY A 80 8.14 5.37 4.52
N ILE A 81 7.73 4.48 5.44
CA ILE A 81 6.77 3.39 5.15
C ILE A 81 5.37 3.90 5.44
N GLU A 82 4.56 4.06 4.42
CA GLU A 82 3.17 4.51 4.52
C GLU A 82 2.19 3.43 4.05
N THR A 83 0.98 3.45 4.60
CA THR A 83 -0.04 2.46 4.30
C THR A 83 -1.37 3.13 4.04
N VAL A 84 -2.05 2.68 2.99
CA VAL A 84 -3.46 2.97 2.72
C VAL A 84 -4.22 1.67 2.89
N PHE A 85 -4.99 1.56 3.95
CA PHE A 85 -5.87 0.44 4.22
C PHE A 85 -7.18 0.58 3.44
N GLN A 86 -7.93 -0.50 3.35
CA GLN A 86 -9.27 -0.51 2.77
C GLN A 86 -10.20 0.50 3.45
N ASP A 87 -10.12 0.65 4.79
CA ASP A 87 -10.69 1.79 5.50
C ASP A 87 -9.71 2.97 5.40
N LEU A 88 -10.13 3.99 4.65
CA LEU A 88 -9.30 5.16 4.31
C LEU A 88 -8.98 6.06 5.50
N ALA A 89 -9.60 5.84 6.66
CA ALA A 89 -9.46 6.66 7.86
C ALA A 89 -9.57 8.17 7.54
N MET A 90 -10.64 8.55 6.84
CA MET A 90 -10.97 9.92 6.49
C MET A 90 -12.11 10.46 7.32
N VAL A 91 -12.09 11.76 7.58
CA VAL A 91 -13.19 12.46 8.22
C VAL A 91 -14.07 13.07 7.14
N ASN A 92 -15.25 12.47 6.90
CA ASN A 92 -16.14 12.81 5.78
C ASN A 92 -16.63 14.27 5.80
N ASP A 93 -16.87 14.83 6.98
CA ASP A 93 -17.37 16.18 7.17
C ASP A 93 -16.28 17.26 7.11
N LEU A 94 -15.02 16.83 6.94
CA LEU A 94 -13.92 17.77 6.78
C LEU A 94 -13.54 17.95 5.31
N PRO A 95 -13.12 19.18 4.94
CA PRO A 95 -12.60 19.46 3.62
C PRO A 95 -11.36 18.63 3.27
N VAL A 96 -11.13 18.40 1.98
CA VAL A 96 -9.96 17.67 1.46
C VAL A 96 -8.66 18.20 2.03
N TYR A 97 -8.46 19.53 2.05
CA TYR A 97 -7.20 20.09 2.55
C TYR A 97 -6.93 19.80 4.03
N LEU A 98 -7.98 19.65 4.86
CA LEU A 98 -7.83 19.23 6.26
C LEU A 98 -7.53 17.73 6.34
N ASN A 99 -8.20 16.89 5.56
CA ASN A 99 -7.91 15.46 5.50
C ASN A 99 -6.46 15.15 5.07
N LEU A 100 -5.90 15.90 4.12
CA LEU A 100 -4.50 15.77 3.71
C LEU A 100 -3.51 16.16 4.81
N HIS A 101 -3.91 17.04 5.72
CA HIS A 101 -3.04 17.54 6.80
C HIS A 101 -3.40 16.98 8.19
N LEU A 102 -4.25 15.93 8.28
CA LEU A 102 -4.60 15.32 9.57
C LEU A 102 -3.34 14.91 10.34
N ASN A 103 -3.26 15.33 11.61
CA ASN A 103 -2.12 15.16 12.52
C ASN A 103 -0.82 15.86 12.06
N LYS A 104 -0.89 16.74 11.04
CA LYS A 104 0.24 17.51 10.48
C LYS A 104 -0.20 18.90 10.08
N GLU A 105 -1.13 19.47 10.85
CA GLU A 105 -1.68 20.77 10.59
C GLU A 105 -0.60 21.85 10.67
N LEU A 106 -0.64 22.77 9.69
CA LEU A 106 0.26 23.92 9.71
C LEU A 106 -0.32 25.00 10.60
N VAL A 107 0.42 25.36 11.65
CA VAL A 107 0.02 26.36 12.63
C VAL A 107 0.93 27.58 12.62
N HIS A 108 0.40 28.73 13.03
CA HIS A 108 1.18 29.94 13.32
C HIS A 108 1.80 29.82 14.71
N ARG A 109 3.12 29.78 14.81
CA ARG A 109 3.79 29.84 16.12
C ARG A 109 4.00 31.31 16.55
N PRO A 110 3.79 31.66 17.81
CA PRO A 110 3.49 30.79 18.96
C PRO A 110 1.98 30.43 19.12
N LEU A 111 1.09 31.01 18.33
CA LEU A 111 -0.36 30.83 18.46
C LEU A 111 -0.83 29.59 17.69
N PRO A 112 -1.81 28.82 18.26
CA PRO A 112 -2.27 27.57 17.64
C PRO A 112 -3.30 27.78 16.52
N PHE A 113 -3.18 28.87 15.75
CA PHE A 113 -4.08 29.12 14.62
C PHE A 113 -3.61 28.42 13.34
N LEU A 114 -4.54 27.76 12.64
CA LEU A 114 -4.27 27.07 11.39
C LEU A 114 -3.88 28.03 10.27
N ARG A 115 -2.84 27.71 9.55
CA ARG A 115 -2.40 28.41 8.32
C ARG A 115 -3.22 27.93 7.12
N ARG A 116 -4.55 28.13 7.16
CA ARG A 116 -5.50 27.58 6.18
C ARG A 116 -5.18 27.91 4.73
N LYS A 117 -4.70 29.11 4.42
CA LYS A 117 -4.33 29.49 3.05
C LYS A 117 -3.18 28.62 2.54
N GLU A 118 -2.17 28.44 3.36
CA GLU A 118 -1.00 27.61 3.04
C GLU A 118 -1.36 26.13 2.91
N MET A 119 -2.19 25.60 3.82
CA MET A 119 -2.68 24.23 3.76
C MET A 119 -3.47 23.97 2.46
N LYS A 120 -4.36 24.89 2.06
CA LYS A 120 -5.10 24.77 0.79
C LYS A 120 -4.18 24.80 -0.43
N ARG A 121 -3.18 25.69 -0.44
CA ARG A 121 -2.19 25.76 -1.52
C ARG A 121 -1.42 24.45 -1.65
N ARG A 122 -0.83 23.98 -0.54
CA ARG A 122 -0.08 22.71 -0.52
C ARG A 122 -0.94 21.50 -0.88
N ALA A 123 -2.19 21.47 -0.41
CA ALA A 123 -3.12 20.41 -0.78
C ALA A 123 -3.38 20.38 -2.30
N ARG A 124 -3.56 21.53 -2.94
CA ARG A 124 -3.71 21.63 -4.40
C ARG A 124 -2.46 21.14 -5.11
N GLU A 125 -1.30 21.66 -4.74
CA GLU A 125 -0.01 21.29 -5.31
C GLU A 125 0.26 19.78 -5.19
N ALA A 126 -0.06 19.19 -4.04
CA ALA A 126 0.09 17.75 -3.82
C ALA A 126 -0.78 16.91 -4.76
N LEU A 127 -2.05 17.29 -4.93
CA LEU A 127 -2.99 16.59 -5.81
C LEU A 127 -2.62 16.76 -7.29
N ASP A 128 -2.23 17.97 -7.69
CA ASP A 128 -1.81 18.27 -9.06
C ASP A 128 -0.53 17.51 -9.43
N ALA A 129 0.43 17.40 -8.49
CA ALA A 129 1.70 16.67 -8.70
C ALA A 129 1.54 15.18 -9.00
N ILE A 130 0.41 14.59 -8.60
CA ILE A 130 0.06 13.19 -8.85
C ILE A 130 -1.21 13.06 -9.73
N GLY A 131 -1.57 14.13 -10.44
CA GLY A 131 -2.62 14.15 -11.45
C GLY A 131 -4.04 13.87 -10.94
N ILE A 132 -4.31 14.13 -9.65
CA ILE A 132 -5.64 13.94 -9.06
C ILE A 132 -6.48 15.18 -9.28
N ASN A 133 -7.55 15.02 -10.09
CA ASN A 133 -8.52 16.09 -10.32
C ASN A 133 -9.72 15.96 -9.39
N ILE A 134 -9.94 16.98 -8.56
CA ILE A 134 -11.10 17.13 -7.69
C ILE A 134 -11.73 18.51 -7.89
N PRO A 135 -13.04 18.68 -7.62
CA PRO A 135 -13.72 19.96 -7.82
C PRO A 135 -13.08 21.10 -7.02
N SER A 136 -12.78 20.88 -5.76
CA SER A 136 -12.14 21.85 -4.88
C SER A 136 -11.46 21.18 -3.70
N VAL A 137 -10.31 21.70 -3.26
CA VAL A 137 -9.68 21.29 -2.00
C VAL A 137 -10.50 21.70 -0.76
N THR A 138 -11.49 22.56 -0.93
CA THR A 138 -12.44 22.95 0.13
C THR A 138 -13.73 22.14 0.13
N ALA A 139 -13.93 21.23 -0.83
CA ALA A 139 -15.05 20.31 -0.82
C ALA A 139 -14.89 19.31 0.33
N GLU A 140 -15.98 18.94 0.97
CA GLU A 140 -16.02 17.89 1.98
C GLU A 140 -15.74 16.53 1.34
N VAL A 141 -14.95 15.70 2.02
CA VAL A 141 -14.57 14.38 1.49
C VAL A 141 -15.78 13.48 1.27
N GLY A 142 -16.80 13.60 2.10
CA GLY A 142 -18.05 12.83 1.97
C GLY A 142 -18.82 13.09 0.66
N GLN A 143 -18.60 14.23 0.00
CA GLN A 143 -19.25 14.60 -1.28
C GLN A 143 -18.51 14.04 -2.51
N LEU A 144 -17.37 13.40 -2.31
CA LEU A 144 -16.53 12.87 -3.39
C LEU A 144 -16.86 11.41 -3.71
N SER A 145 -16.55 10.99 -4.94
CA SER A 145 -16.68 9.58 -5.32
C SER A 145 -15.71 8.68 -4.55
N GLY A 146 -15.98 7.37 -4.50
CA GLY A 146 -15.11 6.40 -3.86
C GLY A 146 -13.68 6.45 -4.40
N GLY A 147 -13.50 6.50 -5.72
CA GLY A 147 -12.19 6.63 -6.35
C GLY A 147 -11.47 7.93 -6.03
N GLN A 148 -12.21 9.06 -5.92
CA GLN A 148 -11.61 10.33 -5.50
C GLN A 148 -11.15 10.29 -4.04
N ARG A 149 -11.96 9.71 -3.14
CA ARG A 149 -11.56 9.49 -1.74
C ARG A 149 -10.31 8.62 -1.63
N GLN A 150 -10.27 7.51 -2.36
CA GLN A 150 -9.10 6.62 -2.42
C GLN A 150 -7.85 7.37 -2.91
N ALA A 151 -7.99 8.13 -4.01
CA ALA A 151 -6.90 8.92 -4.56
C ALA A 151 -6.36 9.96 -3.54
N ILE A 152 -7.25 10.61 -2.77
CA ILE A 152 -6.86 11.53 -1.68
C ILE A 152 -6.13 10.78 -0.55
N ALA A 153 -6.55 9.56 -0.20
CA ALA A 153 -5.85 8.74 0.80
C ALA A 153 -4.42 8.42 0.36
N VAL A 154 -4.24 8.03 -0.90
CA VAL A 154 -2.91 7.81 -1.50
C VAL A 154 -2.11 9.11 -1.50
N ALA A 155 -2.70 10.23 -1.93
CA ALA A 155 -2.05 11.55 -1.91
C ALA A 155 -1.57 11.93 -0.51
N ARG A 156 -2.40 11.71 0.52
CA ARG A 156 -2.05 11.97 1.92
C ARG A 156 -0.80 11.19 2.36
N SER A 157 -0.73 9.91 1.97
CA SER A 157 0.39 9.04 2.30
C SER A 157 1.68 9.44 1.57
N VAL A 158 1.59 9.72 0.27
CA VAL A 158 2.74 10.12 -0.56
C VAL A 158 3.28 11.49 -0.15
N TYR A 159 2.40 12.46 0.10
CA TYR A 159 2.78 13.86 0.35
C TYR A 159 3.33 14.11 1.75
N SER A 160 2.86 13.34 2.73
CA SER A 160 3.05 13.69 4.14
C SER A 160 4.44 13.42 4.71
N ASN A 161 5.19 12.42 4.21
CA ASN A 161 6.33 11.86 4.95
C ASN A 161 7.54 11.50 4.10
N ASN A 162 7.75 12.05 2.90
CA ASN A 162 8.81 11.53 2.03
C ASN A 162 8.67 10.00 1.87
N ALA A 163 7.48 9.52 1.49
CA ALA A 163 7.21 8.11 1.37
C ALA A 163 8.22 7.44 0.44
N LYS A 164 8.86 6.40 0.94
CA LYS A 164 9.76 5.52 0.18
C LYS A 164 9.07 4.24 -0.23
N LEU A 165 8.20 3.74 0.66
CA LEU A 165 7.36 2.57 0.45
C LEU A 165 5.90 2.91 0.71
N LEU A 166 5.04 2.55 -0.22
CA LEU A 166 3.60 2.67 -0.11
C LEU A 166 2.96 1.28 -0.15
N LEU A 167 2.30 0.91 0.93
CA LEU A 167 1.52 -0.32 1.04
C LEU A 167 0.06 0.01 0.75
N LEU A 168 -0.52 -0.61 -0.28
CA LEU A 168 -1.91 -0.40 -0.70
C LEU A 168 -2.70 -1.69 -0.48
N ASP A 169 -3.60 -1.68 0.49
CA ASP A 169 -4.44 -2.82 0.83
C ASP A 169 -5.78 -2.73 0.10
N GLU A 170 -5.93 -3.51 -0.94
CA GLU A 170 -7.13 -3.60 -1.80
C GLU A 170 -7.65 -2.25 -2.32
N PRO A 171 -6.80 -1.39 -2.91
CA PRO A 171 -7.20 -0.04 -3.27
C PRO A 171 -8.25 0.03 -4.39
N LEU A 172 -8.52 -1.08 -5.07
CA LEU A 172 -9.47 -1.21 -6.18
C LEU A 172 -10.74 -1.99 -5.79
N ALA A 173 -10.85 -2.42 -4.53
CA ALA A 173 -12.00 -3.21 -4.06
C ALA A 173 -13.29 -2.39 -4.14
N ALA A 174 -14.37 -3.05 -4.58
CA ALA A 174 -15.72 -2.48 -4.68
C ALA A 174 -15.85 -1.20 -5.53
N MET A 175 -14.91 -0.95 -6.47
CA MET A 175 -14.94 0.20 -7.37
C MET A 175 -15.48 -0.17 -8.74
N GLY A 176 -16.26 0.74 -9.33
CA GLY A 176 -16.65 0.66 -10.74
C GLY A 176 -15.46 0.91 -11.68
N ALA A 177 -15.60 0.55 -12.96
CA ALA A 177 -14.52 0.67 -13.96
C ALA A 177 -13.94 2.10 -14.06
N LYS A 178 -14.78 3.13 -13.95
CA LYS A 178 -14.35 4.54 -14.01
C LYS A 178 -13.49 4.93 -12.81
N GLU A 179 -13.88 4.50 -11.63
CA GLU A 179 -13.17 4.80 -10.37
C GLU A 179 -11.87 4.01 -10.27
N GLY A 180 -11.90 2.72 -10.60
CA GLY A 180 -10.70 1.88 -10.68
C GLY A 180 -9.69 2.44 -11.69
N GLY A 181 -10.15 2.92 -12.86
CA GLY A 181 -9.30 3.57 -13.84
C GLY A 181 -8.60 4.84 -13.33
N LEU A 182 -9.20 5.57 -12.38
CA LEU A 182 -8.51 6.71 -11.72
C LEU A 182 -7.33 6.22 -10.89
N ILE A 183 -7.53 5.18 -10.09
CA ILE A 183 -6.46 4.63 -9.22
C ILE A 183 -5.34 4.00 -10.05
N LEU A 184 -5.68 3.27 -11.14
CA LEU A 184 -4.67 2.69 -12.04
C LEU A 184 -3.80 3.78 -12.68
N ARG A 185 -4.39 4.90 -13.13
CA ARG A 185 -3.64 6.05 -13.65
C ARG A 185 -2.74 6.68 -12.59
N LEU A 186 -3.24 6.80 -11.36
CA LEU A 186 -2.44 7.31 -10.23
C LEU A 186 -1.22 6.42 -9.96
N LEU A 187 -1.40 5.09 -9.92
CA LEU A 187 -0.30 4.14 -9.76
C LEU A 187 0.72 4.25 -10.89
N ALA A 188 0.26 4.38 -12.14
CA ALA A 188 1.15 4.58 -13.28
C ALA A 188 1.96 5.88 -13.17
N GLN A 189 1.36 6.97 -12.69
CA GLN A 189 2.08 8.23 -12.45
C GLN A 189 3.10 8.11 -11.33
N LEU A 190 2.77 7.45 -10.21
CA LEU A 190 3.72 7.20 -9.12
C LEU A 190 4.89 6.33 -9.59
N LYS A 191 4.61 5.33 -10.42
CA LYS A 191 5.65 4.50 -11.05
C LYS A 191 6.57 5.33 -11.95
N GLN A 192 6.02 6.20 -12.79
CA GLN A 192 6.83 7.09 -13.67
C GLN A 192 7.74 8.03 -12.89
N ARG A 193 7.33 8.48 -11.70
CA ARG A 193 8.21 9.26 -10.81
C ARG A 193 9.44 8.46 -10.39
N GLY A 194 9.30 7.15 -10.20
CA GLY A 194 10.41 6.25 -9.91
C GLY A 194 11.06 6.43 -8.54
N ASP A 195 10.46 7.23 -7.64
CA ASP A 195 11.01 7.58 -6.33
C ASP A 195 10.40 6.79 -5.17
N ILE A 196 9.28 6.09 -5.40
CA ILE A 196 8.52 5.34 -4.39
C ILE A 196 8.40 3.87 -4.81
N ALA A 197 8.64 2.95 -3.89
CA ALA A 197 8.27 1.54 -4.02
C ALA A 197 6.81 1.35 -3.64
N ILE A 198 6.10 0.45 -4.30
CA ILE A 198 4.70 0.17 -4.00
C ILE A 198 4.51 -1.34 -3.82
N ILE A 199 3.87 -1.77 -2.72
CA ILE A 199 3.32 -3.12 -2.57
C ILE A 199 1.81 -3.01 -2.70
N LEU A 200 1.27 -3.61 -3.75
CA LEU A 200 -0.14 -3.60 -4.08
C LEU A 200 -0.78 -4.94 -3.72
N ILE A 201 -1.68 -4.95 -2.73
CA ILE A 201 -2.50 -6.13 -2.44
C ILE A 201 -3.78 -6.01 -3.24
N ALA A 202 -4.08 -7.03 -4.02
CA ALA A 202 -5.32 -7.10 -4.78
C ALA A 202 -5.78 -8.55 -4.98
N HIS A 203 -7.08 -8.73 -5.17
CA HIS A 203 -7.70 -10.01 -5.51
C HIS A 203 -7.96 -10.16 -7.01
N ASN A 204 -7.84 -9.08 -7.79
CA ASN A 204 -8.04 -9.11 -9.23
C ASN A 204 -6.70 -9.32 -9.95
N TYR A 205 -6.43 -10.56 -10.36
CA TYR A 205 -5.19 -10.97 -11.03
C TYR A 205 -4.91 -10.18 -12.31
N SER A 206 -5.94 -9.86 -13.11
CA SER A 206 -5.77 -9.08 -14.34
C SER A 206 -5.19 -7.70 -14.04
N GLN A 207 -5.76 -6.99 -13.05
CA GLN A 207 -5.27 -5.67 -12.65
C GLN A 207 -3.84 -5.72 -12.12
N VAL A 208 -3.48 -6.79 -11.39
CA VAL A 208 -2.12 -6.97 -10.86
C VAL A 208 -1.13 -7.17 -11.99
N VAL A 209 -1.42 -8.07 -12.95
CA VAL A 209 -0.55 -8.33 -14.09
C VAL A 209 -0.36 -7.08 -14.96
N ASP A 210 -1.42 -6.27 -15.13
CA ASP A 210 -1.38 -5.07 -15.96
C ASP A 210 -0.56 -3.91 -15.34
N VAL A 211 -0.51 -3.81 -14.00
CA VAL A 211 0.04 -2.63 -13.30
C VAL A 211 1.37 -2.92 -12.63
N CYS A 212 1.55 -4.13 -12.07
CA CYS A 212 2.73 -4.48 -11.31
C CYS A 212 3.93 -4.84 -12.20
N ASP A 213 5.12 -4.66 -11.68
CA ASP A 213 6.36 -5.09 -12.34
C ASP A 213 6.64 -6.56 -12.05
N ARG A 214 6.29 -6.99 -10.83
CA ARG A 214 6.53 -8.33 -10.32
C ARG A 214 5.35 -8.76 -9.46
N VAL A 215 5.10 -10.06 -9.41
CA VAL A 215 3.99 -10.66 -8.64
C VAL A 215 4.53 -11.69 -7.68
N ASN A 216 4.13 -11.57 -6.41
CA ASN A 216 4.27 -12.59 -5.39
C ASN A 216 2.91 -13.22 -5.08
N LEU A 217 2.84 -14.54 -5.09
CA LEU A 217 1.68 -15.30 -4.62
C LEU A 217 1.96 -15.81 -3.21
N LEU A 218 1.13 -15.39 -2.27
CA LEU A 218 1.18 -15.84 -0.88
C LEU A 218 0.10 -16.91 -0.66
N GLN A 219 0.50 -18.11 -0.23
CA GLN A 219 -0.37 -19.25 0.05
C GLN A 219 0.04 -19.89 1.37
N HIS A 220 -0.90 -20.18 2.26
CA HIS A 220 -0.66 -20.80 3.57
C HIS A 220 0.50 -20.20 4.38
N GLY A 221 0.68 -18.90 4.26
CA GLY A 221 1.75 -18.18 4.96
C GLY A 221 3.13 -18.25 4.30
N GLU A 222 3.26 -18.75 3.07
CA GLU A 222 4.50 -18.86 2.31
C GLU A 222 4.40 -18.14 0.96
N ILE A 223 5.50 -17.58 0.45
CA ILE A 223 5.56 -17.09 -0.94
C ILE A 223 5.91 -18.25 -1.85
N THR A 224 4.92 -18.74 -2.59
CA THR A 224 5.04 -19.91 -3.48
C THR A 224 5.38 -19.52 -4.91
N PHE A 225 5.27 -18.25 -5.27
CA PHE A 225 5.55 -17.76 -6.61
C PHE A 225 6.09 -16.33 -6.55
N ASP A 226 7.14 -16.07 -7.33
CA ASP A 226 7.76 -14.75 -7.49
C ASP A 226 8.30 -14.64 -8.92
N LYS A 227 7.60 -13.86 -9.76
CA LYS A 227 8.02 -13.61 -11.15
C LYS A 227 7.71 -12.20 -11.60
N ALA A 228 8.44 -11.73 -12.60
CA ALA A 228 8.11 -10.52 -13.33
C ALA A 228 6.72 -10.66 -14.00
N SER A 229 5.90 -9.62 -13.96
CA SER A 229 4.54 -9.64 -14.54
C SER A 229 4.55 -9.92 -16.04
N LYS A 230 5.63 -9.57 -16.73
CA LYS A 230 5.81 -9.84 -18.16
C LYS A 230 6.07 -11.32 -18.48
N GLU A 231 6.47 -12.09 -17.49
CA GLU A 231 6.82 -13.52 -17.60
C GLU A 231 5.70 -14.43 -17.07
N THR A 232 4.57 -13.83 -16.65
CA THR A 232 3.41 -14.56 -16.14
C THR A 232 2.13 -14.13 -16.82
N SER A 233 1.06 -14.88 -16.61
CA SER A 233 -0.27 -14.60 -17.13
C SER A 233 -1.34 -14.82 -16.06
N VAL A 234 -2.51 -14.20 -16.25
CA VAL A 234 -3.68 -14.45 -15.37
C VAL A 234 -4.04 -15.93 -15.34
N ALA A 235 -3.92 -16.63 -16.48
CA ALA A 235 -4.19 -18.07 -16.55
C ALA A 235 -3.22 -18.88 -15.68
N GLU A 236 -1.91 -18.60 -15.73
CA GLU A 236 -0.90 -19.25 -14.90
C GLU A 236 -1.17 -19.02 -13.41
N LEU A 237 -1.49 -17.78 -13.01
CA LEU A 237 -1.80 -17.46 -11.61
C LEU A 237 -3.06 -18.19 -11.12
N LEU A 238 -4.10 -18.30 -11.94
CA LEU A 238 -5.32 -19.04 -11.61
C LEU A 238 -5.05 -20.55 -11.52
N GLU A 239 -4.21 -21.10 -12.39
CA GLU A 239 -3.83 -22.52 -12.34
C GLU A 239 -3.07 -22.84 -11.04
N LEU A 240 -2.15 -21.97 -10.60
CA LEU A 240 -1.42 -22.15 -9.33
C LEU A 240 -2.37 -22.16 -8.13
N VAL A 241 -3.34 -21.25 -8.09
CA VAL A 241 -4.34 -21.21 -7.03
C VAL A 241 -5.26 -22.44 -7.09
N HIS A 242 -5.74 -22.85 -8.28
CA HIS A 242 -6.58 -24.03 -8.44
C HIS A 242 -5.86 -25.35 -8.14
N ALA A 243 -4.56 -25.45 -8.44
CA ALA A 243 -3.78 -26.64 -8.12
C ALA A 243 -3.75 -26.92 -6.62
N GLU A 244 -3.66 -25.87 -5.80
CA GLU A 244 -3.71 -25.97 -4.35
C GLU A 244 -5.05 -26.51 -3.81
N TYR A 245 -6.18 -26.03 -4.36
CA TYR A 245 -7.50 -26.54 -3.95
C TYR A 245 -7.68 -28.03 -4.26
N ARG A 246 -7.08 -28.54 -5.35
CA ARG A 246 -7.13 -29.96 -5.70
C ARG A 246 -6.35 -30.84 -4.72
N VAL A 247 -5.23 -30.37 -4.18
CA VAL A 247 -4.43 -31.09 -3.18
C VAL A 247 -5.15 -31.09 -1.83
N SER A 248 -5.74 -29.97 -1.44
CA SER A 248 -6.47 -29.82 -0.17
C SER A 248 -7.78 -30.61 -0.09
N THR A 249 -8.40 -30.99 -1.22
CA THR A 249 -9.63 -31.82 -1.27
C THR A 249 -9.35 -33.31 -1.38
N ALA A 250 -8.09 -33.72 -1.53
CA ALA A 250 -7.67 -35.12 -1.67
C ALA A 250 -7.10 -35.72 -0.36
N THR A 251 -7.03 -34.91 0.71
CA THR A 251 -6.65 -35.30 2.08
C THR A 251 -7.82 -35.19 3.03
#